data_8029c82f21b3a13abe853e4fd517fc46
#
_entry.id   8029c82f21b3a13abe853e4fd517fc46
#
_cell.length_a   1.000
_cell.length_b   1.000
_cell.length_c   1.000
_cell.angle_alpha   90.00
_cell.angle_beta   90.00
_cell.angle_gamma   90.00
#
_symmetry.space_group_name_H-M   'P 1'
#
loop_
_entity.id
_entity.type
_entity.pdbx_description
1 polymer ?
#
loop_
_entity_poly.entity_id
_entity_poly.type
_entity_poly.pdbx_seq_one_letter_code
_entity_poly.pdbx_strand_id
1 'polypeptide(L)'
;MDKNKIAVVGDPSSVMIFKAVGFDVFYEQEPDQIKRRLHTLADEGYVVIYITEMAASLAADVIDEYATATFPAIIPIPAGSKSLGLGMKRVKENVEKAVGADI
;
A
#
# COMPACT_ATOMS: atom_id res chain seq x y z
N MET A 1 -14.07 0.52 -15.26
CA MET A 1 -13.41 -0.20 -14.20
C MET A 1 -12.16 0.54 -13.76
N ASP A 2 -11.97 0.58 -12.50
CA ASP A 2 -10.85 1.35 -11.95
C ASP A 2 -9.66 0.44 -11.71
N LYS A 3 -9.02 0.06 -12.77
CA LYS A 3 -7.89 -0.88 -12.66
C LYS A 3 -6.64 -0.25 -12.07
N ASN A 4 -6.69 1.04 -11.76
CA ASN A 4 -5.57 1.71 -11.13
C ASN A 4 -5.87 2.06 -9.68
N LYS A 5 -6.73 1.32 -9.05
CA LYS A 5 -7.04 1.53 -7.64
C LYS A 5 -5.88 1.04 -6.79
N ILE A 6 -5.08 1.99 -6.35
CA ILE A 6 -3.87 1.72 -5.57
C ILE A 6 -3.94 2.53 -4.28
N ALA A 7 -3.75 1.86 -3.16
CA ALA A 7 -3.82 2.49 -1.85
C ALA A 7 -2.46 2.47 -1.17
N VAL A 8 -2.23 3.42 -0.28
CA VAL A 8 -1.04 3.48 0.57
C VAL A 8 -1.52 3.69 2.00
N VAL A 9 -1.04 2.86 2.91
CA VAL A 9 -1.47 2.88 4.30
C VAL A 9 -0.27 3.07 5.22
N GLY A 10 -0.37 3.98 6.17
CA GLY A 10 0.69 4.19 7.15
C GLY A 10 0.53 5.51 7.87
N ASP A 11 1.57 5.92 8.58
CA ASP A 11 1.56 7.19 9.28
C ASP A 11 1.74 8.35 8.30
N PRO A 12 1.21 9.54 8.64
CA PRO A 12 1.25 10.67 7.70
C PRO A 12 2.64 11.03 7.21
N SER A 13 3.64 11.02 8.11
CA SER A 13 4.97 11.46 7.72
C SER A 13 5.62 10.54 6.71
N SER A 14 5.20 9.28 6.68
CA SER A 14 5.79 8.30 5.77
C SER A 14 5.05 8.22 4.44
N VAL A 15 3.74 8.46 4.43
CA VAL A 15 2.95 8.14 3.24
C VAL A 15 2.33 9.35 2.54
N MET A 16 2.34 10.53 3.15
CA MET A 16 1.62 11.65 2.56
C MET A 16 2.18 12.05 1.18
N ILE A 17 3.45 11.80 0.94
CA ILE A 17 4.05 12.17 -0.33
C ILE A 17 3.44 11.38 -1.50
N PHE A 18 2.88 10.22 -1.23
CA PHE A 18 2.30 9.40 -2.29
C PHE A 18 1.02 9.99 -2.85
N LYS A 19 0.41 10.94 -2.16
CA LYS A 19 -0.70 11.68 -2.73
C LYS A 19 -0.30 12.43 -4.00
N ALA A 20 0.94 12.90 -4.04
CA ALA A 20 1.43 13.65 -5.19
C ALA A 20 1.52 12.79 -6.44
N VAL A 21 1.59 11.47 -6.29
CA VAL A 21 1.60 10.56 -7.44
C VAL A 21 0.20 10.06 -7.79
N GLY A 22 -0.81 10.51 -7.07
CA GLY A 22 -2.18 10.15 -7.41
C GLY A 22 -2.71 8.88 -6.73
N PHE A 23 -2.00 8.37 -5.73
CA PHE A 23 -2.47 7.20 -5.00
C PHE A 23 -3.47 7.62 -3.92
N ASP A 24 -4.33 6.70 -3.53
CA ASP A 24 -5.25 6.93 -2.41
C ASP A 24 -4.52 6.63 -1.11
N VAL A 25 -4.33 7.65 -0.29
CA VAL A 25 -3.52 7.55 0.93
C VAL A 25 -4.43 7.51 2.15
N PHE A 26 -4.17 6.56 3.04
CA PHE A 26 -4.94 6.37 4.25
C PHE A 26 -4.02 6.38 5.46
N TYR A 27 -4.29 7.25 6.42
CA TYR A 27 -3.45 7.41 7.60
C TYR A 27 -3.98 6.52 8.71
N GLU A 28 -3.28 5.45 9.00
CA GLU A 28 -3.65 4.54 10.08
C GLU A 28 -2.40 4.17 10.86
N GLN A 29 -2.51 4.16 12.17
CA GLN A 29 -1.38 3.85 13.05
C GLN A 29 -1.71 2.81 14.12
N GLU A 30 -3.00 2.59 14.39
CA GLU A 30 -3.41 1.63 15.41
C GLU A 30 -3.65 0.26 14.77
N PRO A 31 -3.22 -0.83 15.44
CA PRO A 31 -3.33 -2.16 14.84
C PRO A 31 -4.74 -2.52 14.35
N ASP A 32 -5.74 -2.28 15.19
CA ASP A 32 -7.10 -2.64 14.82
C ASP A 32 -7.60 -1.85 13.62
N GLN A 33 -7.20 -0.58 13.55
CA GLN A 33 -7.62 0.27 12.46
C GLN A 33 -6.90 -0.08 11.16
N ILE A 34 -5.63 -0.44 11.27
CA ILE A 34 -4.87 -0.89 10.11
C ILE A 34 -5.54 -2.14 9.53
N LYS A 35 -5.86 -3.11 10.38
CA LYS A 35 -6.47 -4.35 9.94
C LYS A 35 -7.82 -4.12 9.28
N ARG A 36 -8.63 -3.26 9.88
CA ARG A 36 -9.93 -2.93 9.31
C ARG A 36 -9.79 -2.23 7.97
N ARG A 37 -8.83 -1.33 7.87
CA ARG A 37 -8.59 -0.62 6.61
C ARG A 37 -8.20 -1.59 5.50
N LEU A 38 -7.34 -2.55 5.80
CA LEU A 38 -6.93 -3.53 4.80
C LEU A 38 -8.12 -4.33 4.27
N HIS A 39 -9.01 -4.77 5.17
CA HIS A 39 -10.19 -5.50 4.74
C HIS A 39 -11.12 -4.62 3.91
N THR A 40 -11.30 -3.37 4.32
CA THR A 40 -12.15 -2.44 3.59
C THR A 40 -11.61 -2.20 2.18
N LEU A 41 -10.31 -1.99 2.07
CA LEU A 41 -9.71 -1.74 0.76
C LEU A 41 -9.81 -2.95 -0.15
N ALA A 42 -9.63 -4.15 0.42
CA ALA A 42 -9.79 -5.35 -0.36
C ALA A 42 -11.22 -5.49 -0.88
N ASP A 43 -12.19 -5.20 -0.02
CA ASP A 43 -13.60 -5.27 -0.41
C ASP A 43 -13.96 -4.23 -1.45
N GLU A 44 -13.28 -3.10 -1.43
CA GLU A 44 -13.54 -2.02 -2.39
C GLU A 44 -12.84 -2.21 -3.72
N GLY A 45 -12.11 -3.30 -3.88
CA GLY A 45 -11.52 -3.61 -5.17
C GLY A 45 -10.15 -3.02 -5.43
N TYR A 46 -9.43 -2.62 -4.40
CA TYR A 46 -8.06 -2.15 -4.59
C TYR A 46 -7.19 -3.32 -5.03
N VAL A 47 -6.39 -3.10 -6.06
CA VAL A 47 -5.55 -4.17 -6.59
C VAL A 47 -4.17 -4.19 -5.94
N VAL A 48 -3.69 -3.03 -5.47
CA VAL A 48 -2.39 -2.95 -4.79
C VAL A 48 -2.56 -2.09 -3.54
N ILE A 49 -2.01 -2.57 -2.43
CA ILE A 49 -1.97 -1.81 -1.19
C ILE A 49 -0.52 -1.75 -0.73
N TYR A 50 0.07 -0.56 -0.78
CA TYR A 50 1.38 -0.34 -0.20
C TYR A 50 1.19 0.01 1.27
N ILE A 51 2.03 -0.55 2.12
CA ILE A 51 1.89 -0.35 3.56
C ILE A 51 3.28 -0.17 4.17
N THR A 52 3.42 0.78 5.09
CA THR A 52 4.72 0.95 5.74
C THR A 52 5.09 -0.32 6.50
N GLU A 53 6.39 -0.55 6.63
CA GLU A 53 6.85 -1.75 7.34
C GLU A 53 6.34 -1.79 8.78
N MET A 54 6.29 -0.63 9.43
CA MET A 54 5.78 -0.59 10.79
C MET A 54 4.31 -0.98 10.84
N ALA A 55 3.49 -0.42 9.98
CA ALA A 55 2.07 -0.78 9.94
C ALA A 55 1.89 -2.24 9.57
N ALA A 56 2.71 -2.74 8.66
CA ALA A 56 2.63 -4.14 8.25
C ALA A 56 2.91 -5.08 9.43
N SER A 57 3.87 -4.72 10.27
CA SER A 57 4.20 -5.56 11.42
C SER A 57 3.04 -5.63 12.42
N LEU A 58 2.21 -4.59 12.47
CA LEU A 58 1.07 -4.55 13.36
C LEU A 58 -0.15 -5.29 12.82
N ALA A 59 -0.13 -5.66 11.55
CA ALA A 59 -1.25 -6.32 10.90
C ALA A 59 -0.81 -7.57 10.13
N ALA A 60 0.24 -8.22 10.59
CA ALA A 60 0.82 -9.36 9.89
C ALA A 60 -0.20 -10.48 9.67
N ASP A 61 -1.09 -10.70 10.65
CA ASP A 61 -2.10 -11.76 10.52
C ASP A 61 -3.07 -11.49 9.38
N VAL A 62 -3.48 -10.23 9.22
CA VAL A 62 -4.38 -9.89 8.12
C VAL A 62 -3.65 -9.97 6.79
N ILE A 63 -2.40 -9.50 6.75
CA ILE A 63 -1.62 -9.57 5.53
C ILE A 63 -1.47 -11.02 5.08
N ASP A 64 -1.27 -11.92 6.02
CA ASP A 64 -1.16 -13.35 5.70
C ASP A 64 -2.44 -13.90 5.07
N GLU A 65 -3.59 -13.35 5.43
CA GLU A 65 -4.85 -13.79 4.81
C GLU A 65 -4.87 -13.57 3.31
N TYR A 66 -4.15 -12.56 2.84
CA TYR A 66 -4.14 -12.22 1.43
C TYR A 66 -2.89 -12.73 0.71
N ALA A 67 -2.04 -13.48 1.40
CA ALA A 67 -0.75 -13.88 0.84
C ALA A 67 -0.89 -14.75 -0.40
N THR A 68 -1.94 -15.55 -0.47
CA THR A 68 -2.16 -16.44 -1.61
C THR A 68 -3.18 -15.88 -2.59
N ALA A 69 -3.76 -14.73 -2.29
CA ALA A 69 -4.74 -14.12 -3.19
C ALA A 69 -4.03 -13.35 -4.28
N THR A 70 -4.65 -13.31 -5.44
CA THR A 70 -4.10 -12.50 -6.53
C THR A 70 -4.24 -11.02 -6.20
N PHE A 71 -5.39 -10.62 -5.68
CA PHE A 71 -5.67 -9.24 -5.30
C PHE A 71 -6.31 -9.20 -3.93
N PRO A 72 -6.02 -8.18 -3.15
CA PRO A 72 -5.01 -7.16 -3.40
C PRO A 72 -3.60 -7.68 -3.14
N ALA A 73 -2.64 -7.17 -3.86
CA ALA A 73 -1.24 -7.39 -3.53
C ALA A 73 -0.87 -6.40 -2.42
N ILE A 74 -0.43 -6.89 -1.28
CA ILE A 74 -0.06 -6.03 -0.16
C ILE A 74 1.45 -6.00 -0.06
N ILE A 75 2.04 -4.83 -0.27
CA ILE A 75 3.48 -4.68 -0.45
C ILE A 75 4.04 -3.73 0.60
N PRO A 76 4.92 -4.20 1.49
CA PRO A 76 5.55 -3.31 2.46
C PRO A 76 6.53 -2.36 1.79
N ILE A 77 6.57 -1.13 2.30
CA ILE A 77 7.54 -0.15 1.84
C ILE A 77 8.34 0.36 3.02
N PRO A 78 9.62 0.68 2.80
CA PRO A 78 10.43 1.23 3.88
C PRO A 78 9.88 2.56 4.35
N ALA A 79 9.98 2.81 5.65
CA ALA A 79 9.58 4.08 6.23
C ALA A 79 10.83 4.86 6.60
N GLY A 80 10.69 6.19 6.64
CA GLY A 80 11.77 7.05 7.03
C GLY A 80 12.34 7.87 5.88
N SER A 81 12.89 9.02 6.20
CA SER A 81 13.31 9.97 5.19
C SER A 81 14.42 9.44 4.29
N LYS A 82 15.32 8.64 4.83
CA LYS A 82 16.42 8.11 4.02
C LYS A 82 15.96 7.11 2.97
N SER A 83 14.88 6.41 3.25
CA SER A 83 14.37 5.38 2.35
C SER A 83 13.35 5.91 1.36
N LEU A 84 12.94 7.17 1.53
CA LEU A 84 11.79 7.67 0.80
C LEU A 84 11.99 7.68 -0.71
N GLY A 85 13.15 8.16 -1.16
CA GLY A 85 13.44 8.19 -2.59
C GLY A 85 13.48 6.79 -3.19
N LEU A 86 14.10 5.86 -2.50
CA LEU A 86 14.17 4.49 -2.95
C LEU A 86 12.79 3.84 -2.93
N GLY A 87 12.00 4.13 -1.90
CA GLY A 87 10.65 3.63 -1.82
C GLY A 87 9.80 4.11 -2.98
N MET A 88 9.92 5.38 -3.32
CA MET A 88 9.19 5.94 -4.46
C MET A 88 9.56 5.25 -5.76
N LYS A 89 10.84 4.99 -5.95
CA LYS A 89 11.28 4.31 -7.16
C LYS A 89 10.67 2.93 -7.25
N ARG A 90 10.68 2.17 -6.15
CA ARG A 90 10.07 0.85 -6.13
C ARG A 90 8.58 0.89 -6.41
N VAL A 91 7.90 1.87 -5.84
CA VAL A 91 6.48 2.01 -6.06
C VAL A 91 6.19 2.25 -7.52
N LYS A 92 6.95 3.14 -8.16
CA LYS A 92 6.75 3.41 -9.57
C LYS A 92 6.98 2.15 -10.41
N GLU A 93 8.03 1.41 -10.13
CA GLU A 93 8.32 0.19 -10.86
C GLU A 93 7.22 -0.85 -10.68
N ASN A 94 6.72 -0.99 -9.45
CA ASN A 94 5.65 -1.95 -9.18
C ASN A 94 4.36 -1.57 -9.87
N VAL A 95 4.04 -0.29 -9.89
CA VAL A 95 2.85 0.19 -10.58
C VAL A 95 2.94 -0.08 -12.06
N GLU A 96 4.11 0.18 -12.64
CA GLU A 96 4.31 -0.08 -14.06
C GLU A 96 4.09 -1.55 -14.40
N LYS A 97 4.58 -2.43 -13.55
CA LYS A 97 4.37 -3.86 -13.76
C LYS A 97 2.93 -4.25 -13.60
N ALA A 98 2.26 -3.68 -12.59
CA ALA A 98 0.90 -4.07 -12.28
C ALA A 98 -0.09 -3.65 -13.34
N VAL A 99 0.14 -2.50 -13.98
CA VAL A 99 -0.80 -1.99 -14.99
C VAL A 99 -0.30 -2.20 -16.41
N GLY A 100 0.81 -2.86 -16.58
CA GLY A 100 1.36 -3.07 -17.90
C GLY A 100 1.78 -1.78 -18.50
N ALA A 101 2.45 -0.99 -17.77
CA ALA A 101 2.62 0.39 -18.12
C ALA A 101 3.69 0.65 -19.12
N ASP A 102 4.13 -0.32 -19.68
CA ASP A 102 4.89 -0.14 -20.87
C ASP A 102 4.12 0.55 -21.91
N ILE A 103 2.98 0.73 -21.65
CA ILE A 103 2.13 1.39 -22.52
C ILE A 103 2.65 2.67 -23.08
#